data_9fc33032eb08c903f69344bf23fcfd57
#
_entry.id   9fc33032eb08c903f69344bf23fcfd57
#
_cell.length_a   1.000
_cell.length_b   1.000
_cell.length_c   1.000
_cell.angle_alpha   90.00
_cell.angle_beta   90.00
_cell.angle_gamma   90.00
#
_symmetry.space_group_name_H-M   'P 1'
#
loop_
_entity.id
_entity.type
_entity.pdbx_description
1 polymer ?
#
loop_
_entity_poly.entity_id
_entity_poly.type
_entity_poly.pdbx_seq_one_letter_code
_entity_poly.pdbx_strand_id
1 'polypeptide(L)'
;YEIQASDWSSDVCSSDLKTMTTGNFFKRRLIRLHPMIIMGVILGAIAFLIQGSVQWDGKHVAISAVMLSTLCAMFFIPALPGARYEVRGNGEMFPLNGPSWSLFFEYIGNILYAVFIHRLSTKALTVLVVLLGTGLAGFTLFDVSGYDMIGVGWTLDGVNFLGGSLRMLFPFSLGMLLSRKFKPFQMKGAFWICSIVLLILFCVPYIKVDTAPISLNGLFEAACIILIFPVLVWLGASGKTTDKRSTQICKFLGDISYPLYAVHYPIMY
;
A
#
# COMPACT_ATOMS: atom_id res chain seq x y z
N TYR A 1 12.31 -25.52 -8.04
CA TYR A 1 11.26 -24.50 -7.97
C TYR A 1 11.98 -23.19 -7.71
N GLU A 2 12.25 -22.42 -8.77
CA GLU A 2 12.69 -21.02 -8.67
C GLU A 2 11.49 -20.20 -8.23
N ILE A 3 11.50 -19.74 -6.99
CA ILE A 3 10.58 -18.68 -6.54
C ILE A 3 11.13 -17.42 -7.19
N GLN A 4 10.58 -17.08 -8.33
CA GLN A 4 10.81 -15.78 -8.91
C GLN A 4 10.15 -14.74 -7.98
N ALA A 5 10.90 -13.70 -7.63
CA ALA A 5 10.37 -12.46 -7.05
C ALA A 5 9.27 -11.83 -7.93
N SER A 6 9.06 -12.41 -9.11
CA SER A 6 7.96 -12.21 -10.03
C SER A 6 6.58 -12.51 -9.49
N ASP A 7 6.41 -13.38 -8.49
CA ASP A 7 5.07 -13.76 -7.99
C ASP A 7 4.32 -12.62 -7.29
N TRP A 8 5.02 -11.57 -6.86
CA TRP A 8 4.40 -10.42 -6.21
C TRP A 8 3.99 -9.29 -7.15
N SER A 9 4.68 -9.07 -8.24
CA SER A 9 4.41 -7.97 -9.16
C SER A 9 4.24 -8.38 -10.61
N SER A 10 4.82 -9.49 -11.05
CA SER A 10 4.81 -9.89 -12.45
C SER A 10 3.65 -10.82 -12.80
N ASP A 11 3.12 -11.63 -11.87
CA ASP A 11 1.87 -12.36 -12.09
C ASP A 11 0.69 -11.42 -12.31
N VAL A 12 0.87 -10.14 -11.92
CA VAL A 12 -0.14 -9.09 -12.12
C VAL A 12 -0.02 -8.43 -13.48
N CYS A 13 1.18 -8.28 -14.01
CA CYS A 13 1.39 -7.18 -14.95
C CYS A 13 1.62 -7.52 -16.41
N SER A 14 1.98 -8.71 -16.82
CA SER A 14 2.31 -8.89 -18.24
C SER A 14 1.79 -10.15 -18.92
N SER A 15 1.63 -11.25 -18.21
CA SER A 15 1.17 -12.51 -18.79
C SER A 15 -0.33 -12.75 -18.59
N ASP A 16 -0.88 -12.37 -17.45
CA ASP A 16 -2.23 -12.78 -17.06
C ASP A 16 -3.34 -12.19 -17.92
N LEU A 17 -3.29 -10.89 -18.26
CA LEU A 17 -4.35 -10.30 -19.12
C LEU A 17 -4.21 -10.60 -20.61
N LYS A 18 -3.05 -11.09 -21.06
CA LYS A 18 -2.93 -11.58 -22.44
C LYS A 18 -3.58 -12.95 -22.63
N THR A 19 -3.74 -13.71 -21.54
CA THR A 19 -4.21 -15.09 -21.55
C THR A 19 -5.51 -15.30 -20.75
N MET A 20 -5.94 -14.31 -19.93
CA MET A 20 -7.08 -14.41 -19.05
C MET A 20 -8.16 -13.37 -19.35
N THR A 21 -9.42 -13.75 -19.10
CA THR A 21 -10.55 -12.80 -19.13
C THR A 21 -10.47 -11.86 -17.91
N THR A 22 -10.95 -10.62 -18.08
CA THR A 22 -11.01 -9.62 -16.98
C THR A 22 -11.71 -10.15 -15.74
N GLY A 23 -12.77 -10.96 -15.92
CA GLY A 23 -13.48 -11.58 -14.79
C GLY A 23 -12.62 -12.56 -13.99
N ASN A 24 -11.83 -13.38 -14.66
CA ASN A 24 -10.90 -14.32 -13.99
C ASN A 24 -9.77 -13.58 -13.27
N PHE A 25 -9.30 -12.47 -13.82
CA PHE A 25 -8.32 -11.60 -13.17
C PHE A 25 -8.86 -11.06 -11.84
N PHE A 26 -10.06 -10.46 -11.83
CA PHE A 26 -10.66 -9.96 -10.59
C PHE A 26 -10.99 -11.08 -9.60
N LYS A 27 -11.47 -12.23 -10.06
CA LYS A 27 -11.74 -13.38 -9.21
C LYS A 27 -10.48 -13.85 -8.46
N ARG A 28 -9.34 -13.97 -9.14
CA ARG A 28 -8.06 -14.34 -8.49
C ARG A 28 -7.62 -13.30 -7.46
N ARG A 29 -7.76 -12.02 -7.77
CA ARG A 29 -7.43 -10.93 -6.83
C ARG A 29 -8.33 -10.97 -5.60
N LEU A 30 -9.62 -11.14 -5.79
CA LEU A 30 -10.58 -11.25 -4.69
C LEU A 30 -10.25 -12.43 -3.79
N ILE A 31 -10.04 -13.62 -4.35
CA ILE A 31 -9.69 -14.82 -3.58
C ILE A 31 -8.39 -14.63 -2.79
N ARG A 32 -7.43 -13.90 -3.33
CA ARG A 32 -6.14 -13.66 -2.67
C ARG A 32 -6.23 -12.63 -1.55
N LEU A 33 -6.91 -11.50 -1.76
CA LEU A 33 -6.88 -10.36 -0.85
C LEU A 33 -8.02 -10.37 0.16
N HIS A 34 -9.22 -10.73 -0.25
CA HIS A 34 -10.44 -10.55 0.53
C HIS A 34 -10.51 -11.37 1.82
N PRO A 35 -10.06 -12.63 1.88
CA PRO A 35 -10.11 -13.41 3.12
C PRO A 35 -9.34 -12.76 4.27
N MET A 36 -8.17 -12.18 3.98
CA MET A 36 -7.34 -11.51 4.99
C MET A 36 -7.94 -10.17 5.43
N ILE A 37 -8.62 -9.46 4.52
CA ILE A 37 -9.38 -8.26 4.85
C ILE A 37 -10.47 -8.60 5.86
N ILE A 38 -11.27 -9.63 5.59
CA ILE A 38 -12.32 -10.09 6.50
C ILE A 38 -11.74 -10.45 7.87
N MET A 39 -10.64 -11.20 7.92
CA MET A 39 -9.98 -11.54 9.18
C MET A 39 -9.50 -10.29 9.94
N GLY A 40 -8.86 -9.35 9.27
CA GLY A 40 -8.41 -8.10 9.87
C GLY A 40 -9.57 -7.27 10.43
N VAL A 41 -10.69 -7.19 9.70
CA VAL A 41 -11.90 -6.48 10.13
C VAL A 41 -12.54 -7.14 11.37
N ILE A 42 -12.65 -8.48 11.39
CA ILE A 42 -13.19 -9.21 12.55
C ILE A 42 -12.30 -9.00 13.78
N LEU A 43 -10.98 -9.13 13.63
CA LEU A 43 -10.04 -8.88 14.72
C LEU A 43 -10.13 -7.42 15.22
N GLY A 44 -10.25 -6.46 14.31
CA GLY A 44 -10.42 -5.06 14.65
C GLY A 44 -11.74 -4.77 15.38
N ALA A 45 -12.83 -5.42 14.97
CA ALA A 45 -14.12 -5.31 15.67
C ALA A 45 -14.04 -5.89 17.10
N ILE A 46 -13.43 -7.06 17.26
CA ILE A 46 -13.23 -7.69 18.57
C ILE A 46 -12.36 -6.80 19.46
N ALA A 47 -11.22 -6.31 18.95
CA ALA A 47 -10.33 -5.42 19.69
C ALA A 47 -11.04 -4.15 20.11
N PHE A 48 -11.82 -3.52 19.22
CA PHE A 48 -12.58 -2.32 19.53
C PHE A 48 -13.65 -2.55 20.61
N LEU A 49 -14.34 -3.68 20.59
CA LEU A 49 -15.31 -4.06 21.62
C LEU A 49 -14.62 -4.30 22.99
N ILE A 50 -13.46 -4.96 23.01
CA ILE A 50 -12.68 -5.20 24.23
C ILE A 50 -12.19 -3.87 24.84
N GLN A 51 -11.85 -2.86 24.01
CA GLN A 51 -11.45 -1.52 24.44
C GLN A 51 -12.60 -0.67 24.98
N GLY A 52 -13.83 -1.19 24.98
CA GLY A 52 -15.01 -0.49 25.51
C GLY A 52 -15.78 0.32 24.47
N SER A 53 -15.51 0.16 23.19
CA SER A 53 -16.23 0.82 22.07
C SER A 53 -16.29 2.34 22.23
N VAL A 54 -15.13 2.96 22.41
CA VAL A 54 -14.98 4.41 22.63
C VAL A 54 -14.26 5.05 21.46
N GLN A 55 -14.77 6.18 20.98
CA GLN A 55 -14.11 7.02 19.96
C GLN A 55 -12.89 7.74 20.55
N TRP A 56 -12.06 8.32 19.67
CA TRP A 56 -10.90 9.11 20.09
C TRP A 56 -11.26 10.33 20.96
N ASP A 57 -12.47 10.87 20.82
CA ASP A 57 -13.00 11.97 21.62
C ASP A 57 -13.68 11.52 22.93
N GLY A 58 -13.63 10.23 23.26
CA GLY A 58 -14.20 9.67 24.48
C GLY A 58 -15.69 9.28 24.40
N LYS A 59 -16.34 9.46 23.25
CA LYS A 59 -17.76 9.07 23.11
C LYS A 59 -17.92 7.57 22.94
N HIS A 60 -18.90 6.99 23.63
CA HIS A 60 -19.26 5.60 23.45
C HIS A 60 -20.02 5.37 22.15
N VAL A 61 -19.66 4.29 21.47
CA VAL A 61 -20.25 3.85 20.21
C VAL A 61 -21.23 2.71 20.47
N ALA A 62 -22.44 2.85 19.93
CA ALA A 62 -23.44 1.79 20.00
C ALA A 62 -22.99 0.53 19.27
N ILE A 63 -23.24 -0.64 19.85
CA ILE A 63 -22.90 -1.94 19.25
C ILE A 63 -23.46 -2.07 17.82
N SER A 64 -24.65 -1.54 17.56
CA SER A 64 -25.24 -1.52 16.21
C SER A 64 -24.40 -0.78 15.19
N ALA A 65 -23.71 0.29 15.58
CA ALA A 65 -22.79 1.03 14.70
C ALA A 65 -21.51 0.23 14.44
N VAL A 66 -20.98 -0.47 15.47
CA VAL A 66 -19.83 -1.36 15.30
C VAL A 66 -20.17 -2.53 14.36
N MET A 67 -21.35 -3.14 14.52
CA MET A 67 -21.80 -4.21 13.62
C MET A 67 -21.95 -3.71 12.18
N LEU A 68 -22.54 -2.52 11.98
CA LEU A 68 -22.68 -1.92 10.66
C LEU A 68 -21.32 -1.61 10.05
N SER A 69 -20.40 -1.02 10.84
CA SER A 69 -19.01 -0.76 10.42
C SER A 69 -18.30 -2.06 9.98
N THR A 70 -18.43 -3.11 10.79
CA THR A 70 -17.90 -4.44 10.49
C THR A 70 -18.44 -4.98 9.17
N LEU A 71 -19.77 -4.93 8.99
CA LEU A 71 -20.42 -5.41 7.78
C LEU A 71 -19.97 -4.62 6.54
N CYS A 72 -19.97 -3.28 6.61
CA CYS A 72 -19.49 -2.43 5.52
C CYS A 72 -18.03 -2.75 5.17
N ALA A 73 -17.16 -2.84 6.17
CA ALA A 73 -15.74 -3.15 5.97
C ALA A 73 -15.50 -4.55 5.40
N MET A 74 -16.31 -5.54 5.77
CA MET A 74 -16.25 -6.90 5.17
C MET A 74 -16.57 -6.89 3.67
N PHE A 75 -17.46 -6.00 3.22
CA PHE A 75 -17.74 -5.79 1.80
C PHE A 75 -16.84 -4.72 1.17
N PHE A 76 -15.84 -4.27 1.90
CA PHE A 76 -14.89 -3.26 1.46
C PHE A 76 -15.52 -1.92 1.07
N ILE A 77 -16.62 -1.58 1.76
CA ILE A 77 -17.33 -0.30 1.63
C ILE A 77 -16.70 0.66 2.64
N PRO A 78 -16.07 1.76 2.18
CA PRO A 78 -15.41 2.70 3.05
C PRO A 78 -16.44 3.51 3.85
N ALA A 79 -16.09 3.87 5.09
CA ALA A 79 -16.85 4.81 5.88
C ALA A 79 -16.67 6.23 5.34
N LEU A 80 -17.78 6.95 5.22
CA LEU A 80 -17.76 8.37 4.90
C LEU A 80 -17.48 9.16 6.18
N PRO A 81 -16.73 10.27 6.12
CA PRO A 81 -16.52 11.15 7.27
C PRO A 81 -17.87 11.59 7.89
N GLY A 82 -18.02 11.40 9.21
CA GLY A 82 -19.24 11.71 9.93
C GLY A 82 -20.38 10.70 9.79
N ALA A 83 -20.17 9.58 9.07
CA ALA A 83 -21.17 8.53 8.99
C ALA A 83 -21.32 7.79 10.34
N ARG A 84 -22.53 7.30 10.65
CA ARG A 84 -22.81 6.56 11.88
C ARG A 84 -21.91 5.34 12.10
N TYR A 85 -21.42 4.73 11.04
CA TYR A 85 -20.54 3.56 11.07
C TYR A 85 -19.04 3.90 10.98
N GLU A 86 -18.70 5.19 10.98
CA GLU A 86 -17.35 5.67 11.24
C GLU A 86 -17.14 5.70 12.77
N VAL A 87 -16.73 4.56 13.33
CA VAL A 87 -16.76 4.29 14.77
C VAL A 87 -15.56 4.84 15.54
N ARG A 88 -14.54 5.39 14.88
CA ARG A 88 -13.36 5.99 15.55
C ARG A 88 -13.50 7.49 15.78
N GLY A 89 -14.32 8.20 15.01
CA GLY A 89 -14.56 9.64 15.15
C GLY A 89 -13.45 10.52 14.53
N ASN A 90 -12.56 9.95 13.75
CA ASN A 90 -11.45 10.65 13.07
C ASN A 90 -11.55 10.62 11.54
N GLY A 91 -12.67 10.13 11.00
CA GLY A 91 -12.93 10.10 9.54
C GLY A 91 -12.28 8.97 8.79
N GLU A 92 -11.74 7.94 9.46
CA GLU A 92 -11.09 6.80 8.78
C GLU A 92 -12.05 6.05 7.87
N MET A 93 -11.61 5.76 6.63
CA MET A 93 -12.36 4.93 5.69
C MET A 93 -12.65 3.51 6.22
N PHE A 94 -11.72 2.94 6.96
CA PHE A 94 -11.82 1.60 7.54
C PHE A 94 -11.49 1.65 9.04
N PRO A 95 -12.41 2.17 9.86
CA PRO A 95 -12.13 2.51 11.27
C PRO A 95 -11.78 1.30 12.14
N LEU A 96 -12.14 0.07 11.73
CA LEU A 96 -11.80 -1.15 12.45
C LEU A 96 -10.46 -1.76 12.00
N ASN A 97 -9.95 -1.38 10.82
CA ASN A 97 -8.66 -1.79 10.30
C ASN A 97 -8.10 -0.70 9.39
N GLY A 98 -7.57 0.35 9.99
CA GLY A 98 -7.08 1.55 9.31
C GLY A 98 -6.26 1.27 8.05
N PRO A 99 -5.20 0.43 8.07
CA PRO A 99 -4.37 0.13 6.90
C PRO A 99 -5.10 -0.39 5.67
N SER A 100 -6.34 -0.85 5.80
CA SER A 100 -7.18 -1.28 4.66
C SER A 100 -7.41 -0.18 3.61
N TRP A 101 -7.16 1.10 3.95
CA TRP A 101 -7.21 2.20 2.99
C TRP A 101 -6.29 1.95 1.78
N SER A 102 -5.10 1.40 2.00
CA SER A 102 -4.14 1.15 0.91
C SER A 102 -4.62 0.02 0.00
N LEU A 103 -5.25 -1.02 0.57
CA LEU A 103 -5.87 -2.10 -0.19
C LEU A 103 -7.06 -1.58 -1.02
N PHE A 104 -7.81 -0.60 -0.50
CA PHE A 104 -8.87 0.07 -1.26
C PHE A 104 -8.31 0.74 -2.51
N PHE A 105 -7.23 1.51 -2.39
CA PHE A 105 -6.55 2.10 -3.53
C PHE A 105 -5.92 1.03 -4.44
N GLU A 106 -5.45 -0.09 -3.91
CA GLU A 106 -4.95 -1.22 -4.71
C GLU A 106 -6.06 -1.81 -5.59
N TYR A 107 -7.30 -1.95 -5.07
CA TYR A 107 -8.44 -2.37 -5.88
C TYR A 107 -8.73 -1.38 -6.99
N ILE A 108 -8.72 -0.07 -6.69
CA ILE A 108 -8.86 0.98 -7.71
C ILE A 108 -7.76 0.84 -8.78
N GLY A 109 -6.51 0.65 -8.37
CA GLY A 109 -5.37 0.43 -9.28
C GLY A 109 -5.56 -0.79 -10.17
N ASN A 110 -6.04 -1.89 -9.63
CA ASN A 110 -6.33 -3.11 -10.40
C ASN A 110 -7.46 -2.88 -11.42
N ILE A 111 -8.50 -2.10 -11.06
CA ILE A 111 -9.57 -1.72 -11.99
C ILE A 111 -9.01 -0.84 -13.12
N LEU A 112 -8.27 0.21 -12.77
CA LEU A 112 -7.64 1.11 -13.74
C LEU A 112 -6.68 0.35 -14.66
N TYR A 113 -5.94 -0.61 -14.12
CA TYR A 113 -5.08 -1.49 -14.90
C TYR A 113 -5.88 -2.31 -15.91
N ALA A 114 -6.92 -3.02 -15.45
CA ALA A 114 -7.71 -3.89 -16.29
C ALA A 114 -8.50 -3.14 -17.40
N VAL A 115 -8.87 -1.89 -17.15
CA VAL A 115 -9.65 -1.08 -18.09
C VAL A 115 -8.74 -0.29 -19.03
N PHE A 116 -7.68 0.32 -18.52
CA PHE A 116 -6.94 1.35 -19.23
C PHE A 116 -5.44 1.10 -19.31
N ILE A 117 -4.74 0.93 -18.16
CA ILE A 117 -3.28 1.04 -18.10
C ILE A 117 -2.57 -0.09 -18.88
N HIS A 118 -3.14 -1.31 -18.90
CA HIS A 118 -2.56 -2.44 -19.64
C HIS A 118 -2.44 -2.17 -21.15
N ARG A 119 -3.31 -1.29 -21.70
CA ARG A 119 -3.31 -0.93 -23.13
C ARG A 119 -2.29 0.13 -23.49
N LEU A 120 -1.70 0.80 -22.49
CA LEU A 120 -0.73 1.86 -22.75
C LEU A 120 0.55 1.30 -23.38
N SER A 121 1.06 2.00 -24.39
CA SER A 121 2.41 1.75 -24.90
C SER A 121 3.44 2.05 -23.82
N THR A 122 4.65 1.48 -23.95
CA THR A 122 5.72 1.73 -22.96
C THR A 122 6.08 3.22 -22.87
N LYS A 123 6.01 3.95 -24.00
CA LYS A 123 6.22 5.41 -24.01
C LYS A 123 5.13 6.14 -23.22
N ALA A 124 3.86 5.83 -23.46
CA ALA A 124 2.74 6.44 -22.73
C ALA A 124 2.78 6.09 -21.23
N LEU A 125 3.13 4.85 -20.88
CA LEU A 125 3.31 4.45 -19.49
C LEU A 125 4.48 5.21 -18.83
N THR A 126 5.58 5.46 -19.55
CA THR A 126 6.69 6.27 -19.03
C THR A 126 6.23 7.69 -18.74
N VAL A 127 5.49 8.31 -19.65
CA VAL A 127 4.92 9.66 -19.44
C VAL A 127 4.00 9.67 -18.22
N LEU A 128 3.12 8.67 -18.08
CA LEU A 128 2.24 8.53 -16.93
C LEU A 128 3.04 8.44 -15.62
N VAL A 129 4.08 7.63 -15.56
CA VAL A 129 4.95 7.47 -14.38
C VAL A 129 5.64 8.79 -14.03
N VAL A 130 6.15 9.52 -15.04
CA VAL A 130 6.78 10.84 -14.80
C VAL A 130 5.77 11.84 -14.25
N LEU A 131 4.58 11.93 -14.83
CA LEU A 131 3.52 12.84 -14.36
C LEU A 131 3.08 12.52 -12.93
N LEU A 132 2.86 11.22 -12.62
CA LEU A 132 2.48 10.79 -11.29
C LEU A 132 3.61 11.03 -10.27
N GLY A 133 4.87 10.77 -10.65
CA GLY A 133 6.03 11.02 -9.80
C GLY A 133 6.23 12.52 -9.52
N THR A 134 6.07 13.38 -10.54
CA THR A 134 6.12 14.83 -10.37
C THR A 134 4.97 15.33 -9.48
N GLY A 135 3.76 14.81 -9.70
CA GLY A 135 2.60 15.14 -8.86
C GLY A 135 2.81 14.72 -7.40
N LEU A 136 3.35 13.50 -7.17
CA LEU A 136 3.68 13.01 -5.83
C LEU A 136 4.77 13.86 -5.17
N ALA A 137 5.85 14.19 -5.90
CA ALA A 137 6.90 15.06 -5.40
C ALA A 137 6.35 16.45 -5.02
N GLY A 138 5.55 17.06 -5.89
CA GLY A 138 4.90 18.35 -5.57
C GLY A 138 4.01 18.26 -4.35
N PHE A 139 3.19 17.22 -4.26
CA PHE A 139 2.29 17.00 -3.13
C PHE A 139 3.03 16.94 -1.79
N THR A 140 4.17 16.22 -1.73
CA THR A 140 4.97 16.06 -0.51
C THR A 140 5.85 17.28 -0.21
N LEU A 141 6.52 17.84 -1.23
CA LEU A 141 7.43 18.97 -1.06
C LEU A 141 6.72 20.23 -0.57
N PHE A 142 5.52 20.49 -1.09
CA PHE A 142 4.72 21.67 -0.70
C PHE A 142 3.77 21.39 0.46
N ASP A 143 3.92 20.25 1.12
CA ASP A 143 3.10 19.84 2.27
C ASP A 143 1.60 20.05 2.06
N VAL A 144 1.08 19.62 0.90
CA VAL A 144 -0.35 19.74 0.56
C VAL A 144 -1.24 19.03 1.59
N SER A 145 -0.69 18.03 2.29
CA SER A 145 -1.36 17.31 3.38
C SER A 145 -1.55 18.14 4.64
N GLY A 146 -0.65 19.10 4.93
CA GLY A 146 -0.58 19.85 6.17
C GLY A 146 0.00 19.03 7.34
N TYR A 147 0.57 17.84 7.10
CA TYR A 147 1.14 16.97 8.13
C TYR A 147 2.68 16.99 8.16
N ASP A 148 3.31 17.78 7.29
CA ASP A 148 4.76 17.79 7.05
C ASP A 148 5.31 16.38 6.72
N MET A 149 4.44 15.53 6.17
CA MET A 149 4.71 14.16 5.71
C MET A 149 3.63 13.70 4.73
N ILE A 150 3.88 12.58 4.03
CA ILE A 150 2.90 11.97 3.11
C ILE A 150 1.80 11.15 3.84
N GLY A 151 1.48 11.48 5.06
CA GLY A 151 0.53 10.77 5.92
C GLY A 151 -0.93 10.90 5.48
N VAL A 152 -1.27 10.56 4.23
CA VAL A 152 -2.60 10.72 3.62
C VAL A 152 -3.12 9.44 3.00
N GLY A 153 -4.43 9.41 2.72
CA GLY A 153 -5.11 8.32 2.04
C GLY A 153 -6.06 7.54 2.94
N TRP A 154 -6.11 7.83 4.23
CA TRP A 154 -6.90 7.10 5.22
C TRP A 154 -8.31 7.66 5.44
N THR A 155 -8.63 8.87 4.91
CA THR A 155 -9.97 9.47 4.88
C THR A 155 -10.45 9.72 3.45
N LEU A 156 -11.75 9.93 3.25
CA LEU A 156 -12.38 10.21 1.94
C LEU A 156 -12.55 11.70 1.65
N ASP A 157 -11.76 12.57 2.27
CA ASP A 157 -11.71 13.96 1.84
C ASP A 157 -10.84 14.15 0.59
N GLY A 158 -10.95 15.33 -0.05
CA GLY A 158 -10.29 15.56 -1.34
C GLY A 158 -8.76 15.48 -1.29
N VAL A 159 -8.14 15.97 -0.22
CA VAL A 159 -6.67 15.97 -0.05
C VAL A 159 -6.17 14.55 0.18
N ASN A 160 -6.81 13.80 1.09
CA ASN A 160 -6.48 12.41 1.36
C ASN A 160 -6.72 11.52 0.13
N PHE A 161 -7.82 11.71 -0.60
CA PHE A 161 -8.10 10.94 -1.80
C PHE A 161 -7.08 11.20 -2.91
N LEU A 162 -6.70 12.47 -3.13
CA LEU A 162 -5.65 12.83 -4.09
C LEU A 162 -4.30 12.23 -3.70
N GLY A 163 -3.88 12.45 -2.46
CA GLY A 163 -2.59 11.94 -1.96
C GLY A 163 -2.54 10.42 -1.95
N GLY A 164 -3.60 9.75 -1.50
CA GLY A 164 -3.73 8.28 -1.54
C GLY A 164 -3.69 7.74 -2.96
N SER A 165 -4.34 8.42 -3.91
CA SER A 165 -4.29 8.05 -5.34
C SER A 165 -2.87 8.17 -5.91
N LEU A 166 -2.16 9.25 -5.61
CA LEU A 166 -0.76 9.45 -6.06
C LEU A 166 0.17 8.39 -5.44
N ARG A 167 0.03 8.13 -4.13
CA ARG A 167 0.81 7.10 -3.41
C ARG A 167 0.60 5.69 -3.96
N MET A 168 -0.56 5.41 -4.53
CA MET A 168 -0.86 4.10 -5.12
C MET A 168 -0.51 4.07 -6.61
N LEU A 169 -0.99 5.04 -7.40
CA LEU A 169 -0.85 5.01 -8.87
C LEU A 169 0.61 5.12 -9.32
N PHE A 170 1.43 5.93 -8.62
CA PHE A 170 2.84 6.08 -8.97
C PHE A 170 3.60 4.74 -8.85
N PRO A 171 3.71 4.11 -7.67
CA PRO A 171 4.47 2.86 -7.53
C PRO A 171 3.85 1.72 -8.34
N PHE A 172 2.53 1.67 -8.48
CA PHE A 172 1.84 0.68 -9.31
C PHE A 172 2.24 0.81 -10.78
N SER A 173 2.17 2.02 -11.34
CA SER A 173 2.55 2.28 -12.74
C SER A 173 4.05 2.10 -12.97
N LEU A 174 4.87 2.49 -12.00
CA LEU A 174 6.32 2.28 -12.04
C LEU A 174 6.69 0.79 -12.00
N GLY A 175 6.03 0.00 -11.14
CA GLY A 175 6.20 -1.45 -11.11
C GLY A 175 5.92 -2.10 -12.46
N MET A 176 4.86 -1.66 -13.14
CA MET A 176 4.57 -2.13 -14.51
C MET A 176 5.60 -1.69 -15.53
N LEU A 177 6.12 -0.47 -15.42
CA LEU A 177 7.19 0.01 -16.31
C LEU A 177 8.47 -0.77 -16.08
N LEU A 178 8.81 -1.03 -14.81
CA LEU A 178 9.94 -1.88 -14.44
C LEU A 178 9.77 -3.28 -15.00
N SER A 179 8.60 -3.92 -14.85
CA SER A 179 8.37 -5.28 -15.38
C SER A 179 8.55 -5.38 -16.90
N ARG A 180 8.24 -4.32 -17.65
CA ARG A 180 8.45 -4.27 -19.11
C ARG A 180 9.92 -4.08 -19.52
N LYS A 181 10.70 -3.41 -18.67
CA LYS A 181 12.11 -3.06 -18.95
C LYS A 181 13.10 -3.86 -18.11
N PHE A 182 12.61 -4.66 -17.17
CA PHE A 182 13.41 -5.35 -16.20
C PHE A 182 14.30 -6.43 -16.87
N LYS A 183 15.58 -6.37 -16.54
CA LYS A 183 16.56 -7.40 -16.87
C LYS A 183 17.27 -7.80 -15.59
N PRO A 184 16.99 -8.99 -15.03
CA PRO A 184 17.65 -9.46 -13.81
C PRO A 184 19.15 -9.67 -14.08
N PHE A 185 20.00 -9.28 -13.12
CA PHE A 185 21.46 -9.43 -13.25
C PHE A 185 22.09 -10.38 -12.22
N GLN A 186 21.30 -11.19 -11.54
CA GLN A 186 21.72 -12.24 -10.60
C GLN A 186 22.68 -11.74 -9.48
N MET A 187 22.20 -10.84 -8.65
CA MET A 187 22.98 -10.27 -7.56
C MET A 187 22.98 -11.18 -6.31
N LYS A 188 24.20 -11.57 -5.86
CA LYS A 188 24.35 -12.23 -4.56
C LYS A 188 24.27 -11.21 -3.44
N GLY A 189 23.62 -11.57 -2.32
CA GLY A 189 23.52 -10.69 -1.14
C GLY A 189 22.49 -9.55 -1.26
N ALA A 190 21.66 -9.51 -2.32
CA ALA A 190 20.63 -8.50 -2.50
C ALA A 190 19.71 -8.36 -1.27
N PHE A 191 19.35 -9.48 -0.63
CA PHE A 191 18.54 -9.48 0.58
C PHE A 191 19.18 -8.62 1.69
N TRP A 192 20.45 -8.84 2.00
CA TRP A 192 21.14 -8.10 3.06
C TRP A 192 21.34 -6.62 2.72
N ILE A 193 21.67 -6.31 1.47
CA ILE A 193 21.82 -4.92 1.01
C ILE A 193 20.49 -4.19 1.14
N CYS A 194 19.40 -4.76 0.61
CA CYS A 194 18.08 -4.16 0.72
C CYS A 194 17.63 -4.00 2.19
N SER A 195 17.88 -5.01 3.03
CA SER A 195 17.52 -4.97 4.45
C SER A 195 18.29 -3.89 5.21
N ILE A 196 19.61 -3.75 4.96
CA ILE A 196 20.44 -2.73 5.61
C ILE A 196 20.00 -1.33 5.16
N VAL A 197 19.77 -1.12 3.86
CA VAL A 197 19.30 0.18 3.36
C VAL A 197 17.94 0.54 3.96
N LEU A 198 16.98 -0.40 4.01
CA LEU A 198 15.68 -0.16 4.64
C LEU A 198 15.83 0.18 6.12
N LEU A 199 16.70 -0.55 6.85
CA LEU A 199 16.96 -0.25 8.26
C LEU A 199 17.50 1.17 8.46
N ILE A 200 18.45 1.59 7.63
CA ILE A 200 19.00 2.96 7.67
C ILE A 200 17.90 3.99 7.40
N LEU A 201 17.06 3.77 6.38
CA LEU A 201 15.97 4.69 6.04
C LEU A 201 14.95 4.83 7.17
N PHE A 202 14.61 3.72 7.86
CA PHE A 202 13.68 3.75 8.98
C PHE A 202 14.28 4.36 10.26
N CYS A 203 15.60 4.48 10.36
CA CYS A 203 16.28 5.16 11.46
C CYS A 203 16.41 6.67 11.26
N VAL A 204 16.04 7.21 10.09
CA VAL A 204 16.07 8.66 9.87
C VAL A 204 14.99 9.33 10.72
N PRO A 205 15.37 10.28 11.61
CA PRO A 205 14.41 10.94 12.48
C PRO A 205 13.54 11.95 11.68
N TYR A 206 12.34 12.16 12.19
CA TYR A 206 11.49 13.27 11.74
C TYR A 206 12.14 14.60 12.18
N ILE A 207 12.26 15.54 11.26
CA ILE A 207 12.89 16.85 11.49
C ILE A 207 11.85 17.95 11.30
N LYS A 208 11.42 18.56 12.40
CA LYS A 208 10.49 19.70 12.35
C LYS A 208 11.25 21.01 12.06
N VAL A 209 10.91 21.65 10.95
CA VAL A 209 11.45 22.96 10.56
C VAL A 209 10.30 23.89 10.19
N ASP A 210 9.96 24.80 11.09
CA ASP A 210 8.78 25.67 10.95
C ASP A 210 8.96 26.82 9.92
N THR A 211 10.15 27.03 9.40
CA THR A 211 10.48 28.21 8.55
C THR A 211 10.86 27.87 7.11
N ALA A 212 10.93 26.61 6.74
CA ALA A 212 11.32 26.22 5.39
C ALA A 212 10.14 26.33 4.40
N PRO A 213 10.34 26.89 3.20
CA PRO A 213 9.30 26.95 2.17
C PRO A 213 8.96 25.56 1.58
N ILE A 214 9.77 24.57 1.88
CA ILE A 214 9.65 23.18 1.40
C ILE A 214 9.79 22.26 2.61
N SER A 215 8.89 21.26 2.71
CA SER A 215 8.99 20.24 3.74
C SER A 215 10.26 19.38 3.55
N LEU A 216 11.14 19.35 4.55
CA LEU A 216 12.33 18.47 4.54
C LEU A 216 11.94 17.00 4.67
N ASN A 217 10.94 16.70 5.49
CA ASN A 217 10.41 15.35 5.61
C ASN A 217 9.74 14.90 4.31
N GLY A 218 8.97 15.80 3.68
CA GLY A 218 8.39 15.58 2.35
C GLY A 218 9.44 15.36 1.26
N LEU A 219 10.57 16.07 1.30
CA LEU A 219 11.69 15.83 0.40
C LEU A 219 12.31 14.44 0.61
N PHE A 220 12.54 14.06 1.86
CA PHE A 220 13.06 12.73 2.21
C PHE A 220 12.11 11.62 1.74
N GLU A 221 10.81 11.74 2.02
CA GLU A 221 9.80 10.76 1.62
C GLU A 221 9.67 10.67 0.08
N ALA A 222 9.68 11.82 -0.62
CA ALA A 222 9.68 11.86 -2.08
C ALA A 222 10.91 11.15 -2.66
N ALA A 223 12.10 11.41 -2.12
CA ALA A 223 13.32 10.74 -2.53
C ALA A 223 13.27 9.23 -2.28
N CYS A 224 12.74 8.81 -1.12
CA CYS A 224 12.55 7.40 -0.81
C CYS A 224 11.61 6.71 -1.80
N ILE A 225 10.42 7.29 -2.05
CA ILE A 225 9.38 6.66 -2.86
C ILE A 225 9.74 6.68 -4.35
N ILE A 226 10.29 7.80 -4.83
CA ILE A 226 10.52 8.00 -6.27
C ILE A 226 11.85 7.40 -6.72
N LEU A 227 12.87 7.39 -5.88
CA LEU A 227 14.22 6.97 -6.27
C LEU A 227 14.66 5.70 -5.54
N ILE A 228 14.63 5.69 -4.21
CA ILE A 228 15.29 4.64 -3.43
C ILE A 228 14.50 3.32 -3.49
N PHE A 229 13.20 3.34 -3.21
CA PHE A 229 12.39 2.12 -3.20
C PHE A 229 12.32 1.44 -4.58
N PRO A 230 12.19 2.13 -5.71
CA PRO A 230 12.28 1.51 -7.02
C PRO A 230 13.62 0.80 -7.28
N VAL A 231 14.73 1.40 -6.83
CA VAL A 231 16.05 0.76 -6.92
C VAL A 231 16.11 -0.47 -6.03
N LEU A 232 15.60 -0.40 -4.79
CA LEU A 232 15.55 -1.55 -3.88
C LEU A 232 14.70 -2.69 -4.44
N VAL A 233 13.54 -2.37 -5.03
CA VAL A 233 12.69 -3.37 -5.71
C VAL A 233 13.45 -4.01 -6.87
N TRP A 234 14.16 -3.23 -7.68
CA TRP A 234 14.96 -3.74 -8.79
C TRP A 234 16.12 -4.62 -8.32
N LEU A 235 16.84 -4.20 -7.27
CA LEU A 235 17.92 -4.98 -6.66
C LEU A 235 17.39 -6.27 -6.02
N GLY A 236 16.30 -6.19 -5.26
CA GLY A 236 15.66 -7.35 -4.63
C GLY A 236 15.18 -8.37 -5.65
N ALA A 237 14.53 -7.90 -6.74
CA ALA A 237 14.09 -8.75 -7.84
C ALA A 237 15.24 -9.35 -8.66
N SER A 238 16.44 -8.76 -8.60
CA SER A 238 17.67 -9.32 -9.18
C SER A 238 18.40 -10.26 -8.22
N GLY A 239 17.90 -10.41 -6.99
CA GLY A 239 18.53 -11.20 -5.94
C GLY A 239 18.55 -12.69 -6.29
N LYS A 240 19.71 -13.35 -6.02
CA LYS A 240 19.86 -14.79 -6.10
C LYS A 240 20.26 -15.33 -4.74
N THR A 241 19.42 -16.21 -4.20
CA THR A 241 19.77 -17.00 -3.03
C THR A 241 20.52 -18.27 -3.48
N THR A 242 21.67 -18.53 -2.87
CA THR A 242 22.53 -19.68 -3.23
C THR A 242 22.44 -20.82 -2.25
N ASP A 243 21.94 -20.55 -1.03
CA ASP A 243 21.80 -21.52 0.04
C ASP A 243 20.34 -21.80 0.40
N LYS A 244 20.08 -23.02 0.85
CA LYS A 244 18.75 -23.50 1.21
C LYS A 244 18.12 -22.70 2.37
N ARG A 245 18.93 -22.26 3.35
CA ARG A 245 18.44 -21.50 4.53
C ARG A 245 17.92 -20.12 4.11
N SER A 246 18.73 -19.34 3.38
CA SER A 246 18.31 -18.01 2.90
C SER A 246 17.07 -18.09 2.02
N THR A 247 16.97 -19.10 1.16
CA THR A 247 15.77 -19.33 0.35
C THR A 247 14.53 -19.58 1.21
N GLN A 248 14.65 -20.42 2.25
CA GLN A 248 13.53 -20.71 3.15
C GLN A 248 13.12 -19.47 3.96
N ILE A 249 14.08 -18.69 4.45
CA ILE A 249 13.81 -17.45 5.21
C ILE A 249 13.10 -16.43 4.30
N CYS A 250 13.64 -16.17 3.12
CA CYS A 250 13.00 -15.24 2.17
C CYS A 250 11.59 -15.67 1.80
N LYS A 251 11.38 -16.97 1.58
CA LYS A 251 10.04 -17.50 1.32
C LYS A 251 9.11 -17.27 2.50
N PHE A 252 9.53 -17.66 3.71
CA PHE A 252 8.73 -17.49 4.91
C PHE A 252 8.34 -16.02 5.14
N LEU A 253 9.31 -15.08 5.04
CA LEU A 253 9.06 -13.65 5.17
C LEU A 253 8.09 -13.13 4.11
N GLY A 254 8.20 -13.61 2.88
CA GLY A 254 7.25 -13.30 1.81
C GLY A 254 5.85 -13.80 2.12
N ASP A 255 5.72 -15.06 2.53
CA ASP A 255 4.42 -15.70 2.81
C ASP A 255 3.68 -15.03 3.98
N ILE A 256 4.41 -14.55 5.02
CA ILE A 256 3.77 -13.90 6.18
C ILE A 256 3.56 -12.39 6.00
N SER A 257 4.19 -11.74 5.03
CA SER A 257 4.17 -10.27 4.90
C SER A 257 2.76 -9.71 4.72
N TYR A 258 1.97 -10.32 3.85
CA TYR A 258 0.59 -9.87 3.62
C TYR A 258 -0.36 -10.21 4.79
N PRO A 259 -0.39 -11.44 5.35
CA PRO A 259 -1.12 -11.70 6.59
C PRO A 259 -0.77 -10.74 7.72
N LEU A 260 0.52 -10.51 7.96
CA LEU A 260 0.97 -9.56 8.98
C LEU A 260 0.46 -8.15 8.70
N TYR A 261 0.57 -7.68 7.46
CA TYR A 261 0.04 -6.37 7.06
C TYR A 261 -1.49 -6.26 7.31
N ALA A 262 -2.25 -7.30 7.04
CA ALA A 262 -3.70 -7.27 7.18
C ALA A 262 -4.17 -7.26 8.65
N VAL A 263 -3.37 -7.78 9.60
CA VAL A 263 -3.79 -7.97 10.99
C VAL A 263 -2.98 -7.17 12.01
N HIS A 264 -1.87 -6.52 11.64
CA HIS A 264 -1.00 -5.84 12.61
C HIS A 264 -1.71 -4.69 13.33
N TYR A 265 -2.50 -3.90 12.63
CA TYR A 265 -3.18 -2.74 13.18
C TYR A 265 -4.19 -3.11 14.29
N PRO A 266 -5.11 -4.07 14.07
CA PRO A 266 -5.98 -4.55 15.14
C PRO A 266 -5.26 -5.09 16.38
N ILE A 267 -4.05 -5.63 16.21
CA ILE A 267 -3.27 -6.20 17.32
C ILE A 267 -2.54 -5.11 18.12
N MET A 268 -2.23 -3.99 17.50
CA MET A 268 -1.54 -2.86 18.15
C MET A 268 -2.48 -2.01 19.02
N TYR A 269 -3.77 -2.14 18.84
CA TYR A 269 -4.80 -1.48 19.61
C TYR A 269 -5.37 -2.42 20.66
#